data_6a98d81fc772b6855d4a056e011de9cf
#
_entry.id   6a98d81fc772b6855d4a056e011de9cf
#
_cell.length_a   1.000
_cell.length_b   1.000
_cell.length_c   1.000
_cell.angle_alpha   90.00
_cell.angle_beta   90.00
_cell.angle_gamma   90.00
#
_symmetry.space_group_name_H-M   'P 1'
#
loop_
_entity.id
_entity.type
_entity.pdbx_description
1 polymer ?
#
loop_
_entity_poly.entity_id
_entity_poly.type
_entity_poly.pdbx_seq_one_letter_code
_entity_poly.pdbx_strand_id
1 'polypeptide(L)'
;MRRRHLLALSAGALAAPALITSPARAAVETREHNGYRIRTYNVRPGSGSRDVACNADGTVWFCGQRDGTLNLLDPRDGGLKVVALGQGAAPHGVVIGPDGAAWVTEGGQNSIARVDPKDHKVQLWKLNGGPSYANLNTLVFDKQGTLWFTGQGGVIGRFEPKTEKMQVWDAPRGNGPYGIALTPQGTVWYVSLAGNYLAEIDRASGTPRIVEPPTPQQGARRVWSDGQGRLWISEWNSGNVSMHDPKDGSWKRWKLPGERPRCYSVYVDDRDAVWLTDFAANAIVRFDPKTETFLSFPSDKSGANVRQMAGRPGEAWGGESGTNRLVVIDKPQA
;
A
#
# COMPACT_ATOMS: atom_id res chain seq x y z
N MET A 1 -12.86 -49.41 -23.05
CA MET A 1 -12.65 -47.94 -22.95
C MET A 1 -13.41 -47.41 -21.75
N ARG A 2 -12.71 -47.14 -20.63
CA ARG A 2 -13.32 -46.57 -19.42
C ARG A 2 -12.99 -45.09 -19.38
N ARG A 3 -14.01 -44.22 -19.49
CA ARG A 3 -13.89 -42.76 -19.32
C ARG A 3 -13.63 -42.47 -17.87
N ARG A 4 -12.48 -41.89 -17.55
CA ARG A 4 -12.18 -41.31 -16.24
C ARG A 4 -12.75 -39.87 -16.22
N HIS A 5 -13.77 -39.65 -15.40
CA HIS A 5 -14.21 -38.32 -15.06
C HIS A 5 -13.21 -37.71 -14.08
N LEU A 6 -12.52 -36.65 -14.50
CA LEU A 6 -11.77 -35.78 -13.62
C LEU A 6 -12.77 -34.87 -12.91
N LEU A 7 -12.96 -35.10 -11.62
CA LEU A 7 -13.64 -34.15 -10.72
C LEU A 7 -12.66 -33.00 -10.45
N ALA A 8 -12.99 -31.82 -10.94
CA ALA A 8 -12.34 -30.59 -10.54
C ALA A 8 -12.75 -30.27 -9.11
N LEU A 9 -11.84 -30.43 -8.15
CA LEU A 9 -12.01 -29.96 -6.79
C LEU A 9 -11.90 -28.43 -6.81
N SER A 10 -13.04 -27.75 -6.67
CA SER A 10 -13.09 -26.34 -6.33
C SER A 10 -12.50 -26.16 -4.92
N ALA A 11 -11.39 -25.44 -4.81
CA ALA A 11 -10.82 -25.04 -3.52
C ALA A 11 -11.80 -24.06 -2.86
N GLY A 12 -12.67 -24.56 -2.00
CA GLY A 12 -13.57 -23.73 -1.21
C GLY A 12 -12.79 -22.82 -0.26
N ALA A 13 -13.16 -21.56 -0.21
CA ALA A 13 -12.64 -20.60 0.74
C ALA A 13 -12.91 -21.07 2.17
N LEU A 14 -11.86 -21.31 2.96
CA LEU A 14 -11.98 -21.62 4.38
C LEU A 14 -12.27 -20.30 5.13
N ALA A 15 -13.51 -20.11 5.57
CA ALA A 15 -13.87 -19.02 6.47
C ALA A 15 -13.29 -19.29 7.86
N ALA A 16 -12.28 -18.52 8.25
CA ALA A 16 -11.78 -18.53 9.62
C ALA A 16 -12.70 -17.69 10.53
N PRO A 17 -12.92 -18.08 11.80
CA PRO A 17 -13.76 -17.30 12.71
C PRO A 17 -13.09 -15.97 13.03
N ALA A 18 -13.77 -14.86 12.78
CA ALA A 18 -13.35 -13.53 13.20
C ALA A 18 -13.55 -13.38 14.71
N LEU A 19 -12.48 -13.28 15.48
CA LEU A 19 -12.53 -12.89 16.89
C LEU A 19 -12.67 -11.36 16.96
N ILE A 20 -13.86 -10.88 17.27
CA ILE A 20 -14.09 -9.47 17.60
C ILE A 20 -13.77 -9.29 19.09
N THR A 21 -12.64 -8.67 19.41
CA THR A 21 -12.36 -8.26 20.79
C THR A 21 -13.11 -6.97 21.14
N SER A 22 -13.40 -6.75 22.43
CA SER A 22 -14.08 -5.56 22.94
C SER A 22 -13.56 -4.25 22.36
N PRO A 23 -14.41 -3.23 22.16
CA PRO A 23 -14.00 -1.98 21.51
C PRO A 23 -12.91 -1.29 22.30
N ALA A 24 -11.70 -1.37 21.84
CA ALA A 24 -10.60 -0.54 22.29
C ALA A 24 -10.80 0.86 21.71
N ARG A 25 -10.37 1.89 22.43
CA ARG A 25 -10.31 3.25 21.90
C ARG A 25 -8.87 3.69 21.75
N ALA A 26 -8.52 4.21 20.59
CA ALA A 26 -7.25 4.84 20.34
C ALA A 26 -7.22 6.22 21.03
N ALA A 27 -6.26 6.46 21.91
CA ALA A 27 -6.01 7.79 22.40
C ALA A 27 -5.46 8.66 21.26
N VAL A 28 -5.98 9.88 21.13
CA VAL A 28 -5.58 10.84 20.09
C VAL A 28 -4.76 11.97 20.69
N GLU A 29 -3.65 12.27 20.05
CA GLU A 29 -2.81 13.43 20.31
C GLU A 29 -2.90 14.37 19.11
N THR A 30 -3.03 15.68 19.36
CA THR A 30 -3.15 16.69 18.29
C THR A 30 -2.07 17.75 18.48
N ARG A 31 -1.41 18.10 17.37
CA ARG A 31 -0.46 19.22 17.33
C ARG A 31 -0.58 19.96 16.01
N GLU A 32 -0.08 21.17 15.97
CA GLU A 32 0.02 21.97 14.75
C GLU A 32 1.46 22.12 14.31
N HIS A 33 1.67 22.17 13.00
CA HIS A 33 2.97 22.41 12.40
C HIS A 33 2.82 23.06 11.02
N ASN A 34 3.40 24.25 10.86
CA ASN A 34 3.39 24.99 9.58
C ASN A 34 1.96 25.19 8.99
N GLY A 35 0.98 25.48 9.85
CA GLY A 35 -0.41 25.68 9.44
C GLY A 35 -1.16 24.41 9.06
N TYR A 36 -0.62 23.24 9.40
CA TYR A 36 -1.27 21.94 9.31
C TYR A 36 -1.56 21.38 10.68
N ARG A 37 -2.68 20.69 10.81
CA ARG A 37 -3.01 19.89 11.98
C ARG A 37 -2.50 18.48 11.80
N ILE A 38 -1.84 17.94 12.81
CA ILE A 38 -1.35 16.57 12.87
C ILE A 38 -2.06 15.88 14.02
N ARG A 39 -2.82 14.83 13.71
CA ARG A 39 -3.45 13.98 14.72
C ARG A 39 -2.78 12.62 14.70
N THR A 40 -2.44 12.11 15.87
CA THR A 40 -1.80 10.81 16.04
C THR A 40 -2.67 9.94 16.93
N TYR A 41 -3.03 8.76 16.47
CA TYR A 41 -3.87 7.80 17.17
C TYR A 41 -3.00 6.68 17.72
N ASN A 42 -2.92 6.53 19.03
CA ASN A 42 -2.24 5.42 19.67
C ASN A 42 -3.13 4.17 19.52
N VAL A 43 -2.78 3.29 18.56
CA VAL A 43 -3.51 2.05 18.32
C VAL A 43 -2.94 0.91 19.17
N ARG A 44 -3.15 -0.32 18.81
CA ARG A 44 -2.75 -1.48 19.63
C ARG A 44 -1.23 -1.61 19.76
N PRO A 45 -0.69 -1.72 20.98
CA PRO A 45 0.71 -2.09 21.20
C PRO A 45 1.05 -3.42 20.50
N GLY A 46 2.22 -3.45 19.85
CA GLY A 46 2.69 -4.65 19.16
C GLY A 46 2.08 -4.90 17.76
N SER A 47 1.08 -4.13 17.33
CA SER A 47 0.43 -4.33 16.02
C SER A 47 1.37 -4.10 14.84
N GLY A 48 2.34 -3.19 14.98
CA GLY A 48 3.19 -2.80 13.85
C GLY A 48 2.37 -2.21 12.73
N SER A 49 1.55 -1.18 13.05
CA SER A 49 0.64 -0.51 12.11
C SER A 49 1.36 -0.12 10.84
N ARG A 50 0.78 -0.51 9.70
CA ARG A 50 1.47 -0.41 8.42
C ARG A 50 0.64 0.32 7.38
N ASP A 51 0.31 -0.36 6.27
CA ASP A 51 -0.41 0.23 5.16
C ASP A 51 -1.85 0.59 5.57
N VAL A 52 -2.35 1.69 5.08
CA VAL A 52 -3.66 2.26 5.43
C VAL A 52 -4.56 2.38 4.20
N ALA A 53 -5.88 2.27 4.39
CA ALA A 53 -6.89 2.54 3.38
C ALA A 53 -8.07 3.30 3.98
N CYS A 54 -8.43 4.43 3.38
CA CYS A 54 -9.48 5.32 3.87
C CYS A 54 -10.82 4.96 3.26
N ASN A 55 -11.83 4.68 4.09
CA ASN A 55 -13.21 4.48 3.66
C ASN A 55 -13.91 5.82 3.39
N ALA A 56 -14.92 5.79 2.53
CA ALA A 56 -15.76 6.96 2.23
C ALA A 56 -16.57 7.44 3.44
N ASP A 57 -16.89 6.55 4.39
CA ASP A 57 -17.62 6.87 5.64
C ASP A 57 -16.75 7.55 6.71
N GLY A 58 -15.48 7.77 6.42
CA GLY A 58 -14.53 8.42 7.32
C GLY A 58 -13.69 7.46 8.17
N THR A 59 -14.00 6.17 8.21
CA THR A 59 -13.18 5.18 8.92
C THR A 59 -11.91 4.83 8.13
N VAL A 60 -10.93 4.23 8.81
CA VAL A 60 -9.63 3.91 8.20
C VAL A 60 -9.21 2.49 8.56
N TRP A 61 -9.03 1.67 7.53
CA TRP A 61 -8.42 0.36 7.68
C TRP A 61 -6.90 0.47 7.76
N PHE A 62 -6.27 -0.37 8.57
CA PHE A 62 -4.82 -0.49 8.60
C PHE A 62 -4.35 -1.90 8.93
N CYS A 63 -3.24 -2.31 8.35
CA CYS A 63 -2.60 -3.59 8.61
C CYS A 63 -1.87 -3.57 9.96
N GLY A 64 -2.14 -4.57 10.80
CA GLY A 64 -1.35 -4.93 11.97
C GLY A 64 -0.39 -6.06 11.58
N GLN A 65 0.75 -5.71 10.97
CA GLN A 65 1.63 -6.71 10.36
C GLN A 65 2.25 -7.68 11.36
N ARG A 66 2.58 -7.19 12.57
CA ARG A 66 3.27 -8.02 13.57
C ARG A 66 2.34 -8.96 14.32
N ASP A 67 1.07 -8.58 14.46
CA ASP A 67 0.08 -9.37 15.20
C ASP A 67 -0.94 -10.07 14.30
N GLY A 68 -0.77 -10.00 12.97
CA GLY A 68 -1.59 -10.72 12.00
C GLY A 68 -3.04 -10.23 11.91
N THR A 69 -3.28 -8.94 12.12
CA THR A 69 -4.62 -8.37 12.15
C THR A 69 -4.86 -7.34 11.05
N LEU A 70 -6.12 -7.19 10.66
CA LEU A 70 -6.59 -5.99 9.97
C LEU A 70 -7.45 -5.20 10.95
N ASN A 71 -7.21 -3.91 11.05
CA ASN A 71 -7.84 -3.08 12.06
C ASN A 71 -8.60 -1.93 11.40
N LEU A 72 -9.76 -1.55 11.99
CA LEU A 72 -10.57 -0.43 11.53
C LEU A 72 -10.64 0.62 12.63
N LEU A 73 -10.12 1.82 12.35
CA LEU A 73 -10.21 2.99 13.21
C LEU A 73 -11.39 3.87 12.78
N ASP A 74 -12.23 4.26 13.73
CA ASP A 74 -13.12 5.42 13.58
C ASP A 74 -12.43 6.65 14.19
N PRO A 75 -11.96 7.61 13.38
CA PRO A 75 -11.21 8.75 13.89
C PRO A 75 -12.09 9.78 14.63
N ARG A 76 -13.42 9.66 14.58
CA ARG A 76 -14.36 10.57 15.25
C ARG A 76 -14.39 10.37 16.77
N ASP A 77 -14.27 9.13 17.20
CA ASP A 77 -14.33 8.75 18.61
C ASP A 77 -13.15 7.89 19.08
N GLY A 78 -12.22 7.55 18.15
CA GLY A 78 -11.11 6.64 18.42
C GLY A 78 -11.49 5.18 18.49
N GLY A 79 -12.72 4.81 18.11
CA GLY A 79 -13.22 3.44 18.13
C GLY A 79 -12.35 2.52 17.25
N LEU A 80 -11.94 1.38 17.81
CA LEU A 80 -11.05 0.44 17.13
C LEU A 80 -11.67 -0.95 17.08
N LYS A 81 -11.84 -1.48 15.87
CA LYS A 81 -12.22 -2.87 15.64
C LYS A 81 -11.01 -3.65 15.14
N VAL A 82 -10.87 -4.88 15.60
CA VAL A 82 -9.74 -5.75 15.30
C VAL A 82 -10.23 -7.04 14.66
N VAL A 83 -9.70 -7.36 13.48
CA VAL A 83 -10.04 -8.56 12.74
C VAL A 83 -8.80 -9.43 12.62
N ALA A 84 -8.80 -10.61 13.22
CA ALA A 84 -7.71 -11.56 13.06
C ALA A 84 -7.79 -12.20 11.67
N LEU A 85 -6.64 -12.21 10.94
CA LEU A 85 -6.56 -12.79 9.60
C LEU A 85 -6.18 -14.28 9.59
N GLY A 86 -5.99 -14.86 10.76
CA GLY A 86 -5.67 -16.28 10.93
C GLY A 86 -4.24 -16.55 11.37
N GLN A 87 -3.94 -17.84 11.58
CA GLN A 87 -2.63 -18.26 12.06
C GLN A 87 -1.52 -17.98 11.03
N GLY A 88 -0.43 -17.38 11.48
CA GLY A 88 0.72 -17.03 10.64
C GLY A 88 0.50 -15.80 9.75
N ALA A 89 -0.59 -15.07 9.95
CA ALA A 89 -0.87 -13.87 9.19
C ALA A 89 0.17 -12.77 9.45
N ALA A 90 0.54 -12.05 8.39
CA ALA A 90 1.40 -10.87 8.40
C ALA A 90 0.98 -9.93 7.25
N PRO A 91 -0.17 -9.23 7.40
CA PRO A 91 -0.73 -8.38 6.35
C PRO A 91 0.22 -7.24 6.00
N HIS A 92 0.31 -6.93 4.71
CA HIS A 92 1.23 -5.92 4.22
C HIS A 92 0.50 -4.71 3.63
N GLY A 93 -0.16 -4.87 2.51
CA GLY A 93 -0.93 -3.83 1.83
C GLY A 93 -2.43 -4.00 2.04
N VAL A 94 -3.17 -2.89 2.07
CA VAL A 94 -4.62 -2.86 2.12
C VAL A 94 -5.18 -1.81 1.17
N VAL A 95 -6.26 -2.15 0.45
CA VAL A 95 -7.05 -1.22 -0.37
C VAL A 95 -8.54 -1.49 -0.19
N ILE A 96 -9.37 -0.50 -0.49
CA ILE A 96 -10.81 -0.69 -0.56
C ILE A 96 -11.17 -1.16 -1.97
N GLY A 97 -11.86 -2.29 -2.05
CA GLY A 97 -12.33 -2.83 -3.30
C GLY A 97 -13.59 -2.13 -3.83
N PRO A 98 -13.98 -2.39 -5.08
CA PRO A 98 -15.19 -1.84 -5.67
C PRO A 98 -16.47 -2.35 -4.98
N ASP A 99 -16.37 -3.40 -4.18
CA ASP A 99 -17.41 -3.97 -3.33
C ASP A 99 -17.47 -3.34 -1.92
N GLY A 100 -16.63 -2.34 -1.65
CA GLY A 100 -16.49 -1.68 -0.35
C GLY A 100 -15.75 -2.50 0.71
N ALA A 101 -15.30 -3.71 0.39
CA ALA A 101 -14.52 -4.54 1.30
C ALA A 101 -13.06 -4.09 1.39
N ALA A 102 -12.40 -4.41 2.49
CA ALA A 102 -10.97 -4.27 2.60
C ALA A 102 -10.27 -5.49 2.00
N TRP A 103 -9.41 -5.26 1.02
CA TRP A 103 -8.62 -6.27 0.35
C TRP A 103 -7.15 -6.14 0.74
N VAL A 104 -6.50 -7.26 1.04
CA VAL A 104 -5.20 -7.29 1.71
C VAL A 104 -4.24 -8.23 0.98
N THR A 105 -3.00 -7.79 0.78
CA THR A 105 -1.90 -8.70 0.51
C THR A 105 -1.42 -9.31 1.82
N GLU A 106 -1.71 -10.57 2.01
CA GLU A 106 -1.40 -11.33 3.21
C GLU A 106 -0.08 -12.09 2.99
N GLY A 107 1.05 -11.46 3.40
CA GLY A 107 2.40 -11.97 3.13
C GLY A 107 2.77 -13.20 3.95
N GLY A 108 2.30 -13.32 5.19
CA GLY A 108 2.65 -14.44 6.06
C GLY A 108 2.04 -15.78 5.62
N GLN A 109 0.82 -15.73 5.10
CA GLN A 109 0.10 -16.93 4.60
C GLN A 109 0.21 -17.10 3.09
N ASN A 110 0.91 -16.18 2.41
CA ASN A 110 1.05 -16.16 0.95
C ASN A 110 -0.33 -16.14 0.23
N SER A 111 -1.19 -15.18 0.61
CA SER A 111 -2.59 -15.14 0.22
C SER A 111 -3.05 -13.72 -0.13
N ILE A 112 -4.15 -13.63 -0.86
CA ILE A 112 -4.99 -12.43 -0.91
C ILE A 112 -6.11 -12.65 0.11
N ALA A 113 -6.34 -11.64 0.97
CA ALA A 113 -7.44 -11.65 1.93
C ALA A 113 -8.49 -10.59 1.57
N ARG A 114 -9.74 -10.88 1.90
CA ARG A 114 -10.85 -9.95 1.83
C ARG A 114 -11.56 -9.93 3.18
N VAL A 115 -11.83 -8.76 3.71
CA VAL A 115 -12.61 -8.58 4.94
C VAL A 115 -13.90 -7.87 4.58
N ASP A 116 -15.02 -8.52 4.86
CA ASP A 116 -16.35 -8.00 4.56
C ASP A 116 -16.64 -6.73 5.39
N PRO A 117 -17.17 -5.66 4.80
CA PRO A 117 -17.38 -4.39 5.51
C PRO A 117 -18.51 -4.45 6.55
N LYS A 118 -19.43 -5.43 6.45
CA LYS A 118 -20.61 -5.53 7.32
C LYS A 118 -20.38 -6.43 8.52
N ASP A 119 -19.95 -7.66 8.27
CA ASP A 119 -19.83 -8.69 9.31
C ASP A 119 -18.38 -9.05 9.65
N HIS A 120 -17.42 -8.41 8.95
CA HIS A 120 -15.97 -8.58 9.11
C HIS A 120 -15.47 -10.02 8.89
N LYS A 121 -16.26 -10.84 8.17
CA LYS A 121 -15.79 -12.17 7.77
C LYS A 121 -14.57 -12.08 6.86
N VAL A 122 -13.62 -12.96 7.12
CA VAL A 122 -12.37 -13.06 6.36
C VAL A 122 -12.50 -14.17 5.33
N GLN A 123 -12.19 -13.85 4.08
CA GLN A 123 -12.00 -14.80 3.00
C GLN A 123 -10.52 -14.76 2.59
N LEU A 124 -9.95 -15.94 2.29
CA LEU A 124 -8.55 -16.10 1.94
C LEU A 124 -8.42 -16.92 0.66
N TRP A 125 -7.64 -16.43 -0.27
CA TRP A 125 -7.23 -17.15 -1.47
C TRP A 125 -5.73 -17.28 -1.50
N LYS A 126 -5.23 -18.51 -1.30
CA LYS A 126 -3.79 -18.78 -1.38
C LYS A 126 -3.27 -18.54 -2.78
N LEU A 127 -2.04 -18.08 -2.85
CA LEU A 127 -1.35 -17.91 -4.12
C LEU A 127 -1.33 -19.25 -4.87
N ASN A 128 -1.76 -19.21 -6.12
CA ASN A 128 -1.75 -20.37 -7.01
C ASN A 128 -0.59 -20.22 -8.01
N GLY A 129 0.58 -20.71 -7.64
CA GLY A 129 1.82 -20.56 -8.40
C GLY A 129 2.81 -19.59 -7.73
N GLY A 130 4.00 -19.47 -8.32
CA GLY A 130 5.10 -18.70 -7.76
C GLY A 130 5.83 -19.38 -6.58
N PRO A 131 6.69 -18.67 -5.86
CA PRO A 131 7.46 -19.22 -4.75
C PRO A 131 6.58 -19.54 -3.54
N SER A 132 7.03 -20.47 -2.72
CA SER A 132 6.36 -20.85 -1.45
C SER A 132 6.21 -19.68 -0.48
N TYR A 133 7.04 -18.66 -0.61
CA TYR A 133 6.96 -17.39 0.09
C TYR A 133 7.20 -16.24 -0.89
N ALA A 134 6.12 -15.69 -1.43
CA ALA A 134 6.19 -14.58 -2.37
C ALA A 134 6.42 -13.22 -1.70
N ASN A 135 6.27 -13.14 -0.37
CA ASN A 135 6.37 -11.88 0.39
C ASN A 135 5.49 -10.80 -0.25
N LEU A 136 4.18 -11.09 -0.36
CA LEU A 136 3.21 -10.22 -1.01
C LEU A 136 3.25 -8.82 -0.41
N ASN A 137 3.17 -7.80 -1.27
CA ASN A 137 3.45 -6.43 -0.87
C ASN A 137 2.27 -5.49 -1.11
N THR A 138 2.17 -4.90 -2.28
CA THR A 138 1.18 -3.86 -2.60
C THR A 138 0.14 -4.40 -3.57
N LEU A 139 -1.04 -3.82 -3.54
CA LEU A 139 -2.15 -4.21 -4.41
C LEU A 139 -2.91 -2.97 -4.90
N VAL A 140 -3.59 -3.12 -6.04
CA VAL A 140 -4.45 -2.09 -6.62
C VAL A 140 -5.55 -2.73 -7.45
N PHE A 141 -6.76 -2.17 -7.43
CA PHE A 141 -7.81 -2.56 -8.35
C PHE A 141 -7.71 -1.77 -9.64
N ASP A 142 -7.89 -2.45 -10.78
CA ASP A 142 -8.11 -1.75 -12.04
C ASP A 142 -9.59 -1.37 -12.21
N LYS A 143 -9.88 -0.62 -13.29
CA LYS A 143 -11.24 -0.13 -13.59
C LYS A 143 -12.25 -1.23 -13.91
N GLN A 144 -11.79 -2.45 -14.21
CA GLN A 144 -12.61 -3.62 -14.48
C GLN A 144 -12.91 -4.41 -13.20
N GLY A 145 -12.30 -4.05 -12.09
CA GLY A 145 -12.44 -4.73 -10.80
C GLY A 145 -11.50 -5.92 -10.65
N THR A 146 -10.46 -6.02 -11.45
CA THR A 146 -9.37 -6.98 -11.27
C THR A 146 -8.37 -6.44 -10.26
N LEU A 147 -8.02 -7.24 -9.28
CA LEU A 147 -7.00 -6.92 -8.29
C LEU A 147 -5.62 -7.30 -8.82
N TRP A 148 -4.72 -6.33 -8.91
CA TRP A 148 -3.32 -6.54 -9.26
C TRP A 148 -2.45 -6.43 -8.02
N PHE A 149 -1.39 -7.23 -7.92
CA PHE A 149 -0.52 -7.25 -6.75
C PHE A 149 0.93 -7.57 -7.09
N THR A 150 1.82 -7.20 -6.18
CA THR A 150 3.25 -7.50 -6.24
C THR A 150 3.66 -8.40 -5.08
N GLY A 151 4.71 -9.19 -5.29
CA GLY A 151 5.41 -9.95 -4.26
C GLY A 151 6.92 -9.79 -4.38
N GLN A 152 7.57 -9.40 -3.28
CA GLN A 152 9.01 -9.14 -3.24
C GLN A 152 9.84 -10.37 -3.58
N GLY A 153 9.28 -11.56 -3.43
CA GLY A 153 9.88 -12.83 -3.86
C GLY A 153 9.93 -13.04 -5.37
N GLY A 154 9.75 -11.99 -6.16
CA GLY A 154 9.96 -12.01 -7.61
C GLY A 154 8.70 -12.27 -8.42
N VAL A 155 7.52 -11.91 -7.91
CA VAL A 155 6.26 -12.15 -8.61
C VAL A 155 5.42 -10.88 -8.77
N ILE A 156 4.63 -10.86 -9.83
CA ILE A 156 3.46 -10.02 -9.99
C ILE A 156 2.25 -10.93 -10.23
N GLY A 157 1.06 -10.46 -9.87
CA GLY A 157 -0.12 -11.29 -10.08
C GLY A 157 -1.39 -10.48 -10.23
N ARG A 158 -2.43 -11.17 -10.68
CA ARG A 158 -3.79 -10.66 -10.68
C ARG A 158 -4.76 -11.66 -10.07
N PHE A 159 -5.81 -11.13 -9.47
CA PHE A 159 -6.93 -11.88 -8.95
C PHE A 159 -8.24 -11.27 -9.45
N GLU A 160 -9.12 -12.09 -9.96
CA GLU A 160 -10.43 -11.69 -10.43
C GLU A 160 -11.51 -12.08 -9.41
N PRO A 161 -12.02 -11.16 -8.59
CA PRO A 161 -12.93 -11.49 -7.49
C PRO A 161 -14.20 -12.21 -7.91
N LYS A 162 -14.75 -11.88 -9.09
CA LYS A 162 -16.00 -12.49 -9.59
C LYS A 162 -15.88 -13.97 -9.94
N THR A 163 -14.72 -14.41 -10.37
CA THR A 163 -14.47 -15.80 -10.83
C THR A 163 -13.50 -16.54 -9.91
N GLU A 164 -12.94 -15.85 -8.92
CA GLU A 164 -11.90 -16.34 -8.01
C GLU A 164 -10.65 -16.87 -8.75
N LYS A 165 -10.43 -16.42 -9.98
CA LYS A 165 -9.27 -16.81 -10.77
C LYS A 165 -8.06 -15.96 -10.40
N MET A 166 -6.97 -16.64 -10.10
CA MET A 166 -5.67 -16.03 -9.82
C MET A 166 -4.66 -16.43 -10.88
N GLN A 167 -3.84 -15.48 -11.28
CA GLN A 167 -2.70 -15.71 -12.17
C GLN A 167 -1.47 -15.02 -11.59
N VAL A 168 -0.34 -15.68 -11.68
CA VAL A 168 0.95 -15.21 -11.15
C VAL A 168 2.00 -15.37 -12.24
N TRP A 169 2.85 -14.36 -12.36
CA TRP A 169 3.97 -14.35 -13.31
C TRP A 169 5.27 -14.00 -12.58
N ASP A 170 6.37 -14.56 -13.07
CA ASP A 170 7.69 -14.18 -12.60
C ASP A 170 8.04 -12.77 -13.05
N ALA A 171 8.64 -12.00 -12.15
CA ALA A 171 9.15 -10.69 -12.48
C ALA A 171 10.43 -10.79 -13.32
N PRO A 172 10.66 -9.92 -14.31
CA PRO A 172 11.75 -10.05 -15.28
C PRO A 172 13.16 -10.11 -14.67
N ARG A 173 13.36 -9.52 -13.50
CA ARG A 173 14.65 -9.50 -12.79
C ARG A 173 14.58 -10.18 -11.43
N GLY A 174 13.66 -11.12 -11.26
CA GLY A 174 13.49 -11.86 -10.01
C GLY A 174 13.01 -10.97 -8.85
N ASN A 175 13.64 -11.14 -7.69
CA ASN A 175 13.20 -10.47 -6.46
C ASN A 175 13.16 -8.95 -6.57
N GLY A 176 12.15 -8.36 -5.92
CA GLY A 176 12.08 -6.92 -5.75
C GLY A 176 10.80 -6.19 -6.14
N PRO A 177 9.80 -6.80 -6.83
CA PRO A 177 8.52 -6.09 -7.07
C PRO A 177 7.95 -5.56 -5.76
N TYR A 178 7.58 -4.26 -5.75
CA TYR A 178 7.20 -3.57 -4.52
C TYR A 178 5.92 -2.75 -4.68
N GLY A 179 6.02 -1.45 -4.93
CA GLY A 179 4.87 -0.58 -5.15
C GLY A 179 4.17 -0.87 -6.48
N ILE A 180 2.85 -0.73 -6.52
CA ILE A 180 2.01 -0.86 -7.71
C ILE A 180 1.00 0.28 -7.74
N ALA A 181 0.68 0.80 -8.92
CA ALA A 181 -0.25 1.90 -9.12
C ALA A 181 -1.11 1.71 -10.38
N LEU A 182 -2.30 2.28 -10.35
CA LEU A 182 -3.19 2.43 -11.49
C LEU A 182 -3.20 3.88 -11.94
N THR A 183 -3.03 4.13 -13.24
CA THR A 183 -3.17 5.48 -13.81
C THR A 183 -4.64 5.80 -14.09
N PRO A 184 -5.03 7.08 -14.21
CA PRO A 184 -6.36 7.48 -14.68
C PRO A 184 -6.73 6.92 -16.06
N GLN A 185 -5.73 6.60 -16.90
CA GLN A 185 -5.91 5.97 -18.22
C GLN A 185 -6.20 4.46 -18.09
N GLY A 186 -6.02 3.88 -16.90
CA GLY A 186 -6.28 2.47 -16.62
C GLY A 186 -5.08 1.55 -16.91
N THR A 187 -3.87 2.07 -17.02
CA THR A 187 -2.64 1.28 -17.10
C THR A 187 -2.13 0.94 -15.70
N VAL A 188 -1.62 -0.27 -15.54
CA VAL A 188 -1.08 -0.77 -14.27
C VAL A 188 0.43 -0.74 -14.34
N TRP A 189 1.03 -0.10 -13.33
CA TRP A 189 2.47 0.09 -13.23
C TRP A 189 2.99 -0.40 -11.89
N TYR A 190 4.19 -0.96 -11.87
CA TYR A 190 4.87 -1.32 -10.62
C TYR A 190 6.35 -0.96 -10.67
N VAL A 191 6.95 -0.87 -9.49
CA VAL A 191 8.39 -0.69 -9.33
C VAL A 191 9.02 -1.91 -8.70
N SER A 192 10.27 -2.18 -9.05
CA SER A 192 11.08 -3.22 -8.45
C SER A 192 12.24 -2.60 -7.68
N LEU A 193 12.23 -2.80 -6.36
CA LEU A 193 13.27 -2.26 -5.46
C LEU A 193 14.63 -2.89 -5.73
N ALA A 194 14.70 -4.22 -5.73
CA ALA A 194 15.95 -4.94 -5.99
C ALA A 194 16.29 -5.02 -7.47
N GLY A 195 15.29 -5.13 -8.35
CA GLY A 195 15.48 -5.14 -9.80
C GLY A 195 15.78 -3.76 -10.39
N ASN A 196 15.54 -2.69 -9.63
CA ASN A 196 15.78 -1.28 -9.98
C ASN A 196 15.18 -0.87 -11.32
N TYR A 197 13.86 -1.07 -11.48
CA TYR A 197 13.12 -0.66 -12.66
C TYR A 197 11.70 -0.22 -12.34
N LEU A 198 11.09 0.53 -13.25
CA LEU A 198 9.66 0.74 -13.38
C LEU A 198 9.15 -0.16 -14.49
N ALA A 199 7.94 -0.70 -14.40
CA ALA A 199 7.35 -1.46 -15.49
C ALA A 199 5.85 -1.23 -15.61
N GLU A 200 5.38 -1.18 -16.86
CA GLU A 200 3.97 -1.27 -17.20
C GLU A 200 3.59 -2.73 -17.40
N ILE A 201 2.46 -3.16 -16.85
CA ILE A 201 1.94 -4.51 -17.06
C ILE A 201 0.96 -4.52 -18.23
N ASP A 202 1.24 -5.31 -19.25
CA ASP A 202 0.22 -5.65 -20.22
C ASP A 202 -0.88 -6.48 -19.55
N ARG A 203 -2.06 -5.90 -19.42
CA ARG A 203 -3.15 -6.49 -18.63
C ARG A 203 -3.74 -7.76 -19.25
N ALA A 204 -3.56 -7.99 -20.55
CA ALA A 204 -4.05 -9.19 -21.22
C ALA A 204 -3.13 -10.39 -20.99
N SER A 205 -1.82 -10.20 -21.16
CA SER A 205 -0.82 -11.25 -21.03
C SER A 205 -0.19 -11.36 -19.64
N GLY A 206 -0.23 -10.29 -18.83
CA GLY A 206 0.53 -10.17 -17.59
C GLY A 206 2.01 -9.83 -17.80
N THR A 207 2.44 -9.61 -19.05
CA THR A 207 3.84 -9.34 -19.38
C THR A 207 4.26 -7.93 -19.00
N PRO A 208 5.32 -7.73 -18.20
CA PRO A 208 5.83 -6.41 -17.86
C PRO A 208 6.70 -5.83 -18.98
N ARG A 209 6.46 -4.57 -19.32
CA ARG A 209 7.35 -3.77 -20.18
C ARG A 209 8.21 -2.88 -19.28
N ILE A 210 9.49 -3.18 -19.20
CA ILE A 210 10.45 -2.43 -18.37
C ILE A 210 10.70 -1.04 -18.95
N VAL A 211 10.74 -0.06 -18.06
CA VAL A 211 11.22 1.30 -18.28
C VAL A 211 12.39 1.54 -17.33
N GLU A 212 13.57 1.77 -17.91
CA GLU A 212 14.77 1.97 -17.12
C GLU A 212 14.75 3.36 -16.46
N PRO A 213 15.05 3.43 -15.16
CA PRO A 213 15.20 4.71 -14.50
C PRO A 213 16.49 5.41 -14.97
N PRO A 214 16.55 6.75 -14.92
CA PRO A 214 17.71 7.52 -15.44
C PRO A 214 18.99 7.30 -14.64
N THR A 215 18.89 6.70 -13.47
CA THR A 215 20.04 6.40 -12.60
C THR A 215 20.03 4.95 -12.14
N PRO A 216 21.17 4.27 -12.18
CA PRO A 216 21.28 2.93 -11.61
C PRO A 216 21.13 2.96 -10.09
N GLN A 217 20.64 1.88 -9.53
CA GLN A 217 20.55 1.64 -8.08
C GLN A 217 19.80 2.72 -7.28
N GLN A 218 18.87 3.43 -7.89
CA GLN A 218 18.06 4.44 -7.19
C GLN A 218 17.21 3.86 -6.06
N GLY A 219 16.87 2.57 -6.14
CA GLY A 219 16.05 1.89 -5.15
C GLY A 219 14.59 2.29 -5.24
N ALA A 220 13.99 2.17 -6.44
CA ALA A 220 12.57 2.44 -6.66
C ALA A 220 11.69 1.57 -5.75
N ARG A 221 10.96 2.18 -4.80
CA ARG A 221 10.29 1.44 -3.74
C ARG A 221 8.77 1.49 -3.82
N ARG A 222 8.18 2.66 -3.84
CA ARG A 222 6.74 2.85 -4.01
C ARG A 222 6.48 3.68 -5.25
N VAL A 223 5.31 3.51 -5.83
CA VAL A 223 4.85 4.28 -6.99
C VAL A 223 3.40 4.69 -6.77
N TRP A 224 3.07 5.90 -7.23
CA TRP A 224 1.72 6.45 -7.24
C TRP A 224 1.49 7.21 -8.54
N SER A 225 0.25 7.21 -9.05
CA SER A 225 -0.11 8.01 -10.21
C SER A 225 -0.83 9.30 -9.78
N ASP A 226 -0.50 10.41 -10.40
CA ASP A 226 -1.28 11.64 -10.26
C ASP A 226 -2.48 11.69 -11.22
N GLY A 227 -3.28 12.76 -11.13
CA GLY A 227 -4.47 12.96 -11.96
C GLY A 227 -4.19 13.09 -13.47
N GLN A 228 -2.94 13.33 -13.86
CA GLN A 228 -2.52 13.42 -15.27
C GLN A 228 -1.97 12.08 -15.81
N GLY A 229 -1.76 11.09 -14.94
CA GLY A 229 -1.21 9.80 -15.28
C GLY A 229 0.32 9.73 -15.21
N ARG A 230 0.97 10.75 -14.64
CA ARG A 230 2.39 10.71 -14.36
C ARG A 230 2.63 9.83 -13.13
N LEU A 231 3.76 9.16 -13.10
CA LEU A 231 4.12 8.20 -12.07
C LEU A 231 5.16 8.81 -11.13
N TRP A 232 4.81 8.92 -9.87
CA TRP A 232 5.67 9.41 -8.80
C TRP A 232 6.28 8.23 -8.06
N ILE A 233 7.60 8.21 -7.91
CA ILE A 233 8.36 7.08 -7.41
C ILE A 233 9.23 7.53 -6.23
N SER A 234 9.13 6.84 -5.10
CA SER A 234 10.05 7.02 -3.99
C SER A 234 11.34 6.23 -4.22
N GLU A 235 12.49 6.86 -4.03
CA GLU A 235 13.80 6.27 -4.25
C GLU A 235 14.53 6.08 -2.92
N TRP A 236 14.55 4.84 -2.45
CA TRP A 236 15.12 4.50 -1.13
C TRP A 236 16.62 4.73 -1.03
N ASN A 237 17.38 4.37 -2.06
CA ASN A 237 18.83 4.43 -2.01
C ASN A 237 19.36 5.83 -2.28
N SER A 238 18.78 6.53 -3.25
CA SER A 238 19.20 7.88 -3.64
C SER A 238 18.62 8.97 -2.73
N GLY A 239 17.52 8.68 -2.03
CA GLY A 239 16.79 9.66 -1.21
C GLY A 239 16.06 10.72 -2.01
N ASN A 240 15.69 10.40 -3.25
CA ASN A 240 14.92 11.30 -4.12
C ASN A 240 13.44 10.86 -4.19
N VAL A 241 12.63 11.75 -4.71
CA VAL A 241 11.39 11.43 -5.41
C VAL A 241 11.62 11.68 -6.89
N SER A 242 11.21 10.76 -7.74
CA SER A 242 11.20 10.95 -9.20
C SER A 242 9.79 10.92 -9.77
N MET A 243 9.62 11.56 -10.90
CA MET A 243 8.42 11.56 -11.71
C MET A 243 8.76 11.07 -13.11
N HIS A 244 8.00 10.09 -13.59
CA HIS A 244 8.03 9.62 -14.97
C HIS A 244 6.73 9.98 -15.67
N ASP A 245 6.79 10.60 -16.83
CA ASP A 245 5.64 10.82 -17.69
C ASP A 245 5.59 9.76 -18.79
N PRO A 246 4.61 8.82 -18.75
CA PRO A 246 4.51 7.79 -19.77
C PRO A 246 4.17 8.31 -21.19
N LYS A 247 3.70 9.55 -21.32
CA LYS A 247 3.29 10.13 -22.60
C LYS A 247 4.49 10.44 -23.50
N ASP A 248 5.56 10.95 -22.89
CA ASP A 248 6.76 11.37 -23.62
C ASP A 248 8.03 10.66 -23.16
N GLY A 249 7.92 9.80 -22.14
CA GLY A 249 9.04 9.06 -21.56
C GLY A 249 9.96 9.90 -20.67
N SER A 250 9.61 11.15 -20.38
CA SER A 250 10.46 12.05 -19.61
C SER A 250 10.56 11.65 -18.14
N TRP A 251 11.66 12.09 -17.52
CA TRP A 251 11.92 11.92 -16.09
C TRP A 251 12.32 13.25 -15.46
N LYS A 252 11.82 13.48 -14.23
CA LYS A 252 12.28 14.54 -13.33
C LYS A 252 12.58 13.96 -11.96
N ARG A 253 13.48 14.60 -11.23
CA ARG A 253 13.91 14.12 -9.90
C ARG A 253 14.20 15.27 -8.96
N TRP A 254 13.85 15.08 -7.69
CA TRP A 254 14.10 16.03 -6.62
C TRP A 254 14.61 15.29 -5.39
N LYS A 255 15.71 15.78 -4.81
CA LYS A 255 16.27 15.22 -3.59
C LYS A 255 15.45 15.71 -2.40
N LEU A 256 15.06 14.79 -1.50
CA LEU A 256 14.42 15.17 -0.25
C LEU A 256 15.39 16.02 0.62
N PRO A 257 14.86 16.89 1.49
CA PRO A 257 15.67 17.66 2.43
C PRO A 257 16.54 16.75 3.31
N GLY A 258 17.72 17.25 3.68
CA GLY A 258 18.67 16.54 4.54
C GLY A 258 19.86 15.96 3.79
N GLU A 259 20.82 15.45 4.55
CA GLU A 259 22.10 14.97 4.01
C GLU A 259 21.94 13.60 3.32
N ARG A 260 21.28 12.65 3.99
CA ARG A 260 21.12 11.26 3.55
C ARG A 260 19.68 10.79 3.69
N PRO A 261 18.72 11.41 2.98
CA PRO A 261 17.32 11.02 3.10
C PRO A 261 17.10 9.58 2.64
N ARG A 262 16.06 8.95 3.18
CA ARG A 262 15.62 7.57 2.87
C ARG A 262 14.14 7.60 2.51
N CYS A 263 13.87 7.94 1.24
CA CYS A 263 12.51 8.08 0.74
C CYS A 263 11.83 6.69 0.63
N TYR A 264 10.81 6.46 1.46
CA TYR A 264 10.14 5.15 1.50
C TYR A 264 8.80 5.14 0.77
N SER A 265 7.84 5.98 1.17
CA SER A 265 6.49 6.04 0.63
C SER A 265 6.32 7.18 -0.36
N VAL A 266 5.33 7.05 -1.22
CA VAL A 266 4.79 8.13 -2.05
C VAL A 266 3.27 7.99 -2.14
N TYR A 267 2.57 9.10 -2.00
CA TYR A 267 1.14 9.27 -2.18
C TYR A 267 0.90 10.63 -2.83
N VAL A 268 0.01 10.73 -3.81
CA VAL A 268 -0.38 12.00 -4.42
C VAL A 268 -1.82 12.30 -4.03
N ASP A 269 -2.06 13.47 -3.44
CA ASP A 269 -3.37 13.87 -2.98
C ASP A 269 -4.23 14.47 -4.13
N ASP A 270 -5.47 14.82 -3.81
CA ASP A 270 -6.45 15.39 -4.74
C ASP A 270 -6.09 16.79 -5.27
N ARG A 271 -5.03 17.41 -4.76
CA ARG A 271 -4.49 18.72 -5.19
C ARG A 271 -3.15 18.59 -5.90
N ASP A 272 -2.78 17.36 -6.27
CA ASP A 272 -1.49 17.00 -6.89
C ASP A 272 -0.26 17.28 -6.00
N ALA A 273 -0.43 17.45 -4.68
CA ALA A 273 0.71 17.47 -3.77
C ALA A 273 1.20 16.04 -3.51
N VAL A 274 2.52 15.89 -3.48
CA VAL A 274 3.17 14.59 -3.31
C VAL A 274 3.59 14.43 -1.86
N TRP A 275 3.01 13.44 -1.19
CA TRP A 275 3.34 13.09 0.18
C TRP A 275 4.33 11.92 0.21
N LEU A 276 5.38 12.10 0.95
CA LEU A 276 6.54 11.22 1.03
C LEU A 276 6.83 10.89 2.48
N THR A 277 7.61 9.83 2.71
CA THR A 277 8.15 9.55 4.04
C THR A 277 9.66 9.44 3.98
N ASP A 278 10.33 10.09 4.90
CA ASP A 278 11.78 10.01 5.07
C ASP A 278 12.12 9.28 6.37
N PHE A 279 12.66 8.08 6.25
CA PHE A 279 13.03 7.27 7.41
C PHE A 279 14.27 7.82 8.13
N ALA A 280 15.20 8.46 7.41
CA ALA A 280 16.39 9.04 8.02
C ALA A 280 16.05 10.28 8.85
N ALA A 281 15.17 11.14 8.34
CA ALA A 281 14.68 12.31 9.06
C ALA A 281 13.56 11.98 10.06
N ASN A 282 13.04 10.75 10.06
CA ASN A 282 11.87 10.34 10.84
C ASN A 282 10.68 11.28 10.63
N ALA A 283 10.36 11.57 9.39
CA ALA A 283 9.40 12.59 9.00
C ALA A 283 8.48 12.15 7.84
N ILE A 284 7.29 12.74 7.80
CA ILE A 284 6.48 12.83 6.59
C ILE A 284 6.88 14.12 5.88
N VAL A 285 6.97 14.07 4.56
CA VAL A 285 7.42 15.20 3.74
C VAL A 285 6.39 15.47 2.65
N ARG A 286 5.90 16.69 2.55
CA ARG A 286 5.04 17.15 1.46
C ARG A 286 5.88 17.88 0.43
N PHE A 287 5.77 17.48 -0.82
CA PHE A 287 6.38 18.15 -1.97
C PHE A 287 5.29 18.80 -2.83
N ASP A 288 5.49 20.04 -3.20
CA ASP A 288 4.63 20.77 -4.12
C ASP A 288 5.29 20.81 -5.51
N PRO A 289 4.77 20.08 -6.51
CA PRO A 289 5.39 20.03 -7.83
C PRO A 289 5.34 21.35 -8.62
N LYS A 290 4.46 22.28 -8.23
CA LYS A 290 4.32 23.57 -8.93
C LYS A 290 5.42 24.56 -8.54
N THR A 291 5.78 24.54 -7.25
CA THR A 291 6.80 25.44 -6.69
C THR A 291 8.12 24.72 -6.44
N GLU A 292 8.16 23.40 -6.60
CA GLU A 292 9.28 22.51 -6.31
C GLU A 292 9.81 22.65 -4.87
N THR A 293 8.90 22.90 -3.93
CA THR A 293 9.24 23.12 -2.52
C THR A 293 8.84 21.94 -1.64
N PHE A 294 9.65 21.68 -0.61
CA PHE A 294 9.41 20.68 0.39
C PHE A 294 8.97 21.29 1.73
N LEU A 295 8.04 20.61 2.38
CA LEU A 295 7.62 20.89 3.75
C LEU A 295 7.72 19.60 4.56
N SER A 296 8.48 19.64 5.67
CA SER A 296 8.73 18.47 6.50
C SER A 296 7.88 18.49 7.77
N PHE A 297 7.37 17.32 8.18
CA PHE A 297 6.58 17.06 9.38
C PHE A 297 7.27 15.96 10.20
N PRO A 298 8.23 16.31 11.06
CA PRO A 298 8.91 15.36 11.92
C PRO A 298 7.92 14.65 12.85
N SER A 299 8.10 13.33 13.05
CA SER A 299 7.36 12.63 14.11
C SER A 299 7.84 13.10 15.48
N ASP A 300 6.92 13.15 16.45
CA ASP A 300 7.20 13.44 17.85
C ASP A 300 7.84 12.26 18.59
N LYS A 301 7.83 11.06 17.98
CA LYS A 301 8.49 9.86 18.52
C LYS A 301 9.54 9.34 17.53
N SER A 302 10.69 8.97 18.07
CA SER A 302 11.76 8.37 17.27
C SER A 302 11.34 7.02 16.69
N GLY A 303 11.84 6.71 15.49
CA GLY A 303 11.61 5.44 14.83
C GLY A 303 10.16 5.19 14.40
N ALA A 304 9.40 6.22 14.07
CA ALA A 304 8.02 6.12 13.62
C ALA A 304 7.87 5.18 12.40
N ASN A 305 8.78 5.30 11.43
CA ASN A 305 8.84 4.43 10.26
C ASN A 305 7.49 4.32 9.51
N VAL A 306 6.97 5.44 9.01
CA VAL A 306 5.76 5.46 8.20
C VAL A 306 6.03 4.80 6.85
N ARG A 307 5.40 3.64 6.60
CA ARG A 307 5.74 2.78 5.45
C ARG A 307 4.87 2.96 4.23
N GLN A 308 3.62 3.36 4.42
CA GLN A 308 2.66 3.61 3.35
C GLN A 308 1.82 4.80 3.73
N MET A 309 1.50 5.61 2.74
CA MET A 309 0.54 6.68 2.87
C MET A 309 -0.62 6.49 1.88
N ALA A 310 -1.79 6.87 2.32
CA ALA A 310 -2.99 7.00 1.50
C ALA A 310 -3.82 8.15 2.08
N GLY A 311 -4.86 8.57 1.40
CA GLY A 311 -5.70 9.64 1.91
C GLY A 311 -7.03 9.74 1.19
N ARG A 312 -7.79 10.71 1.62
CA ARG A 312 -8.98 11.23 0.98
C ARG A 312 -8.84 12.75 0.88
N PRO A 313 -9.75 13.46 0.18
CA PRO A 313 -9.60 14.90 -0.02
C PRO A 313 -9.27 15.65 1.27
N GLY A 314 -8.15 16.39 1.24
CA GLY A 314 -7.65 17.18 2.35
C GLY A 314 -6.92 16.44 3.46
N GLU A 315 -6.75 15.12 3.40
CA GLU A 315 -6.07 14.31 4.42
C GLU A 315 -4.97 13.44 3.84
N ALA A 316 -3.88 13.29 4.57
CA ALA A 316 -2.81 12.35 4.30
C ALA A 316 -2.59 11.45 5.53
N TRP A 317 -2.90 10.16 5.41
CA TRP A 317 -2.82 9.15 6.46
C TRP A 317 -1.59 8.26 6.29
N GLY A 318 -1.02 7.81 7.40
CA GLY A 318 0.06 6.84 7.41
C GLY A 318 0.10 5.99 8.68
N GLY A 319 0.62 4.77 8.55
CA GLY A 319 0.86 3.87 9.68
C GLY A 319 2.29 3.99 10.19
N GLU A 320 2.48 4.39 11.43
CA GLU A 320 3.78 4.43 12.11
C GLU A 320 4.11 3.04 12.67
N SER A 321 4.82 2.23 11.87
CA SER A 321 5.07 0.82 12.19
C SER A 321 6.00 0.60 13.38
N GLY A 322 6.82 1.57 13.71
CA GLY A 322 7.75 1.51 14.84
C GLY A 322 7.13 1.92 16.17
N THR A 323 6.08 2.74 16.16
CA THR A 323 5.45 3.29 17.35
C THR A 323 4.03 2.79 17.58
N ASN A 324 3.49 1.94 16.69
CA ASN A 324 2.13 1.41 16.74
C ASN A 324 1.08 2.53 16.80
N ARG A 325 1.21 3.51 15.89
CA ARG A 325 0.28 4.63 15.78
C ARG A 325 -0.21 4.79 14.34
N LEU A 326 -1.34 5.46 14.18
CA LEU A 326 -1.70 6.08 12.90
C LEU A 326 -1.50 7.59 13.01
N VAL A 327 -1.01 8.20 11.95
CA VAL A 327 -0.87 9.64 11.83
C VAL A 327 -1.72 10.13 10.67
N VAL A 328 -2.38 11.27 10.85
CA VAL A 328 -3.02 12.02 9.77
C VAL A 328 -2.58 13.47 9.81
N ILE A 329 -2.31 14.01 8.63
CA ILE A 329 -1.98 15.41 8.42
C ILE A 329 -3.08 16.00 7.55
N ASP A 330 -3.71 17.06 8.03
CA ASP A 330 -4.75 17.81 7.31
C ASP A 330 -4.55 19.32 7.49
N LYS A 331 -5.01 20.09 6.52
CA LYS A 331 -5.04 21.54 6.66
C LYS A 331 -6.40 21.94 7.20
N PRO A 332 -6.48 22.59 8.38
CA PRO A 332 -7.76 23.08 8.87
C PRO A 332 -8.44 23.93 7.82
N GLN A 333 -9.75 23.76 7.65
CA GLN A 333 -10.53 24.69 6.86
C GLN A 333 -10.54 26.03 7.59
N ALA A 334 -10.19 27.11 6.87
CA ALA A 334 -10.22 28.46 7.37
C ALA A 334 -11.66 28.92 7.67
#